data_224eb7c2085df26895f4041ca5a0f0d2
#
_entry.id   224eb7c2085df26895f4041ca5a0f0d2
#
_cell.length_a   1.000
_cell.length_b   1.000
_cell.length_c   1.000
_cell.angle_alpha   90.00
_cell.angle_beta   90.00
_cell.angle_gamma   90.00
#
_symmetry.space_group_name_H-M   'P 1'
#
loop_
_entity.id
_entity.type
_entity.pdbx_description
1 polymer ?
#
loop_
_entity_poly.entity_id
_entity_poly.type
_entity_poly.pdbx_seq_one_letter_code
_entity_poly.pdbx_strand_id
1 'polypeptide(L)'
;GPRAAGAAVRAFLRRRAGVRPERGQQTAAAVVDWFPYATTGGVPNAYLHAGHLFVAGTPCRVSTILGSCVSVALFDPVAQVGGLNHFLLPQGPENTAPSARFGTIAVPWLIDALVAAGAQRRALQAKVFGGACVLRAFRTTAGNLGTKNVQVAKAILQAEGIPIVAEDVDGERGRKLIFQTHDGAAWVRSL
;
A
#
# COMPACT_ATOMS: atom_id res chain seq x y z
N GLY A 1 -6.72 15.26 -14.28
CA GLY A 1 -5.47 15.97 -14.15
C GLY A 1 -4.97 15.96 -12.69
N PRO A 2 -3.72 16.30 -12.38
CA PRO A 2 -3.15 16.23 -11.01
C PRO A 2 -3.91 17.07 -9.97
N ARG A 3 -4.65 18.09 -10.40
CA ARG A 3 -5.50 18.91 -9.51
C ARG A 3 -6.70 18.16 -8.95
N ALA A 4 -7.29 17.23 -9.70
CA ALA A 4 -8.45 16.45 -9.26
C ALA A 4 -8.06 15.39 -8.20
N ALA A 5 -6.92 14.71 -8.38
CA ALA A 5 -6.40 13.78 -7.39
C ALA A 5 -6.07 14.50 -6.06
N GLY A 6 -5.46 15.66 -6.12
CA GLY A 6 -5.19 16.47 -4.92
C GLY A 6 -6.44 17.00 -4.21
N ALA A 7 -7.54 17.21 -4.94
CA ALA A 7 -8.82 17.63 -4.34
C ALA A 7 -9.50 16.46 -3.60
N ALA A 8 -9.49 15.27 -4.18
CA ALA A 8 -10.05 14.05 -3.57
C ALA A 8 -9.30 13.67 -2.29
N VAL A 9 -7.97 13.72 -2.32
CA VAL A 9 -7.12 13.47 -1.14
C VAL A 9 -7.39 14.51 -0.05
N ARG A 10 -7.48 15.80 -0.39
CA ARG A 10 -7.80 16.86 0.59
C ARG A 10 -9.20 16.71 1.17
N ALA A 11 -10.20 16.34 0.38
CA ALA A 11 -11.56 16.08 0.86
C ALA A 11 -11.60 14.88 1.82
N PHE A 12 -10.86 13.81 1.50
CA PHE A 12 -10.70 12.63 2.36
C PHE A 12 -10.04 13.00 3.70
N LEU A 13 -8.93 13.73 3.67
CA LEU A 13 -8.21 14.14 4.88
C LEU A 13 -9.06 15.08 5.78
N ARG A 14 -9.87 15.97 5.19
CA ARG A 14 -10.81 16.82 5.95
C ARG A 14 -11.92 15.99 6.64
N ARG A 15 -12.46 14.96 5.99
CA ARG A 15 -13.44 14.05 6.59
C ARG A 15 -12.85 13.26 7.75
N ARG A 16 -11.58 12.87 7.66
CA ARG A 16 -10.87 12.13 8.72
C ARG A 16 -10.60 13.00 9.95
N ALA A 17 -10.33 14.27 9.79
CA ALA A 17 -10.13 15.22 10.90
C ALA A 17 -11.38 15.42 11.76
N GLY A 18 -12.59 15.11 11.26
CA GLY A 18 -13.87 15.20 11.98
C GLY A 18 -14.36 13.89 12.61
N VAL A 19 -13.74 12.76 12.32
CA VAL A 19 -14.15 11.45 12.84
C VAL A 19 -13.17 11.04 13.95
N ARG A 20 -13.53 11.30 15.21
CA ARG A 20 -12.93 10.58 16.33
C ARG A 20 -13.35 9.11 16.22
N PRO A 21 -12.43 8.12 16.22
CA PRO A 21 -12.81 6.74 16.33
C PRO A 21 -13.51 6.54 17.67
N GLU A 22 -14.78 6.15 17.63
CA GLU A 22 -15.47 5.69 18.83
C GLU A 22 -14.73 4.44 19.33
N ARG A 23 -14.42 4.43 20.64
CA ARG A 23 -13.84 3.26 21.31
C ARG A 23 -14.84 2.11 21.20
N GLY A 24 -14.55 1.14 20.32
CA GLY A 24 -15.38 -0.05 20.17
C GLY A 24 -15.65 -0.51 18.74
N GLN A 25 -15.44 0.31 17.73
CA GLN A 25 -15.37 -0.18 16.36
C GLN A 25 -13.94 -0.67 16.12
N GLN A 26 -13.77 -1.98 16.20
CA GLN A 26 -12.60 -2.64 15.63
C GLN A 26 -12.51 -2.15 14.19
N THR A 27 -11.55 -1.28 13.93
CA THR A 27 -11.01 -1.12 12.58
C THR A 27 -10.57 -2.53 12.22
N ALA A 28 -11.39 -3.23 11.44
CA ALA A 28 -11.02 -4.51 10.91
C ALA A 28 -9.79 -4.23 10.04
N ALA A 29 -8.62 -4.33 10.65
CA ALA A 29 -7.44 -4.71 9.93
C ALA A 29 -7.90 -5.97 9.21
N ALA A 30 -8.14 -5.86 7.91
CA ALA A 30 -8.39 -7.01 7.07
C ALA A 30 -7.11 -7.82 7.13
N VAL A 31 -6.98 -8.55 8.22
CA VAL A 31 -5.99 -9.57 8.39
C VAL A 31 -6.32 -10.56 7.30
N VAL A 32 -5.50 -10.51 6.33
CA VAL A 32 -5.29 -11.47 5.28
C VAL A 32 -5.63 -12.87 5.76
N ASP A 33 -6.29 -13.64 4.92
CA ASP A 33 -6.21 -15.09 4.93
C ASP A 33 -4.72 -15.47 4.84
N TRP A 34 -4.11 -15.64 6.00
CA TRP A 34 -2.71 -15.96 6.15
C TRP A 34 -2.53 -17.45 5.89
N PHE A 35 -2.11 -17.80 4.70
CA PHE A 35 -1.57 -19.13 4.41
C PHE A 35 -0.04 -19.04 4.45
N PRO A 36 0.63 -19.60 5.47
CA PRO A 36 2.07 -19.73 5.44
C PRO A 36 2.43 -20.72 4.33
N TYR A 37 2.92 -20.20 3.21
CA TYR A 37 3.67 -21.02 2.27
C TYR A 37 5.02 -21.35 2.91
N ALA A 38 5.63 -22.46 2.49
CA ALA A 38 6.90 -22.99 2.98
C ALA A 38 7.87 -21.94 3.56
N THR A 39 8.52 -22.30 4.67
CA THR A 39 9.62 -21.50 5.25
C THR A 39 10.87 -21.60 4.38
N THR A 40 11.49 -20.47 4.05
CA THR A 40 12.82 -20.44 3.44
C THR A 40 13.78 -19.85 4.47
N GLY A 41 14.73 -20.64 4.95
CA GLY A 41 15.67 -20.19 5.99
C GLY A 41 15.01 -19.87 7.34
N GLY A 42 13.90 -20.57 7.70
CA GLY A 42 13.18 -20.36 8.97
C GLY A 42 12.22 -19.17 8.99
N VAL A 43 12.19 -18.32 7.95
CA VAL A 43 11.26 -17.18 7.85
C VAL A 43 10.00 -17.60 7.10
N PRO A 44 8.80 -17.41 7.68
CA PRO A 44 7.54 -17.66 6.99
C PRO A 44 7.39 -16.84 5.71
N ASN A 45 6.81 -17.44 4.67
CA ASN A 45 6.44 -16.77 3.44
C ASN A 45 4.92 -16.58 3.38
N ALA A 46 4.48 -15.44 2.88
CA ALA A 46 3.08 -15.13 2.62
C ALA A 46 2.92 -14.62 1.19
N TYR A 47 1.73 -14.78 0.62
CA TYR A 47 1.36 -14.15 -0.63
C TYR A 47 0.24 -13.15 -0.38
N LEU A 48 0.43 -11.91 -0.84
CA LEU A 48 -0.56 -10.86 -0.71
C LEU A 48 -1.40 -10.76 -1.99
N HIS A 49 -2.69 -11.03 -1.85
CA HIS A 49 -3.65 -10.86 -2.94
C HIS A 49 -4.04 -9.38 -3.14
N ALA A 50 -4.48 -9.07 -4.35
CA ALA A 50 -5.00 -7.74 -4.68
C ALA A 50 -6.23 -7.39 -3.82
N GLY A 51 -6.29 -6.13 -3.36
CA GLY A 51 -7.35 -5.64 -2.48
C GLY A 51 -7.14 -5.96 -1.00
N HIS A 52 -5.95 -6.40 -0.60
CA HIS A 52 -5.60 -6.73 0.78
C HIS A 52 -4.40 -5.92 1.29
N LEU A 53 -4.16 -6.01 2.58
CA LEU A 53 -2.97 -5.51 3.23
C LEU A 53 -2.45 -6.54 4.24
N PHE A 54 -1.16 -6.48 4.56
CA PHE A 54 -0.48 -7.37 5.47
C PHE A 54 0.41 -6.56 6.42
N VAL A 55 0.37 -6.87 7.70
CA VAL A 55 1.24 -6.28 8.73
C VAL A 55 1.73 -7.39 9.66
N ALA A 56 3.02 -7.37 9.98
CA ALA A 56 3.58 -8.27 10.99
C ALA A 56 4.67 -7.58 11.81
N GLY A 57 4.63 -7.79 13.12
CA GLY A 57 5.72 -7.47 14.06
C GLY A 57 6.72 -8.61 14.23
N THR A 58 6.59 -9.71 13.48
CA THR A 58 7.52 -10.83 13.45
C THR A 58 8.09 -10.98 12.04
N PRO A 59 9.29 -11.57 11.89
CA PRO A 59 9.87 -11.81 10.57
C PRO A 59 8.92 -12.59 9.66
N CYS A 60 8.57 -11.99 8.53
CA CYS A 60 7.80 -12.62 7.47
C CYS A 60 8.25 -12.08 6.10
N ARG A 61 8.27 -12.95 5.11
CA ARG A 61 8.55 -12.58 3.72
C ARG A 61 7.24 -12.59 2.93
N VAL A 62 6.80 -11.42 2.50
CA VAL A 62 5.54 -11.26 1.77
C VAL A 62 5.81 -11.02 0.30
N SER A 63 5.14 -11.74 -0.59
CA SER A 63 5.28 -11.57 -2.02
C SER A 63 3.95 -11.20 -2.68
N THR A 64 4.03 -10.45 -3.78
CA THR A 64 2.87 -10.13 -4.62
C THR A 64 3.31 -9.87 -6.06
N ILE A 65 2.36 -9.92 -7.00
CA ILE A 65 2.58 -9.60 -8.42
C ILE A 65 1.80 -8.34 -8.76
N LEU A 66 2.48 -7.37 -9.36
CA LEU A 66 1.96 -6.05 -9.68
C LEU A 66 2.06 -5.79 -11.18
N GLY A 67 0.95 -5.37 -11.77
CA GLY A 67 0.88 -4.74 -13.08
C GLY A 67 0.54 -3.26 -12.92
N SER A 68 -0.68 -2.84 -13.32
CA SER A 68 -1.21 -1.49 -13.07
C SER A 68 -1.58 -1.23 -11.61
N CYS A 69 -1.70 -2.26 -10.79
CA CYS A 69 -1.86 -2.16 -9.34
C CYS A 69 -0.62 -1.56 -8.69
N VAL A 70 -0.79 -1.03 -7.47
CA VAL A 70 0.31 -0.48 -6.67
C VAL A 70 0.35 -1.13 -5.30
N SER A 71 1.55 -1.34 -4.82
CA SER A 71 1.85 -1.72 -3.44
C SER A 71 2.66 -0.61 -2.77
N VAL A 72 2.19 -0.14 -1.62
CA VAL A 72 2.97 0.65 -0.67
C VAL A 72 3.46 -0.29 0.40
N ALA A 73 4.78 -0.37 0.59
CA ALA A 73 5.40 -1.05 1.70
C ALA A 73 5.84 0.00 2.72
N LEU A 74 5.47 -0.20 3.99
CA LEU A 74 5.83 0.68 5.10
C LEU A 74 6.65 -0.11 6.13
N PHE A 75 7.66 0.54 6.69
CA PHE A 75 8.53 -0.05 7.70
C PHE A 75 8.92 0.99 8.75
N ASP A 76 8.84 0.61 10.01
CA ASP A 76 9.41 1.36 11.14
C ASP A 76 10.73 0.68 11.56
N PRO A 77 11.89 1.30 11.32
CA PRO A 77 13.19 0.71 11.65
C PRO A 77 13.47 0.65 13.16
N VAL A 78 12.74 1.43 13.97
CA VAL A 78 12.90 1.45 15.43
C VAL A 78 12.11 0.32 16.06
N ALA A 79 10.82 0.20 15.69
CA ALA A 79 9.95 -0.86 16.19
C ALA A 79 10.15 -2.20 15.45
N GLN A 80 10.84 -2.22 14.31
CA GLN A 80 11.03 -3.38 13.43
C GLN A 80 9.69 -4.02 13.02
N VAL A 81 8.70 -3.17 12.73
CA VAL A 81 7.37 -3.55 12.27
C VAL A 81 7.19 -3.09 10.84
N GLY A 82 6.79 -4.01 9.98
CA GLY A 82 6.59 -3.73 8.57
C GLY A 82 5.30 -4.32 8.01
N GLY A 83 4.85 -3.75 6.89
CA GLY A 83 3.68 -4.21 6.20
C GLY A 83 3.59 -3.63 4.79
N LEU A 84 2.68 -4.20 4.01
CA LEU A 84 2.40 -3.70 2.66
C LEU A 84 0.92 -3.90 2.32
N ASN A 85 0.44 -3.11 1.37
CA ASN A 85 -0.86 -3.28 0.75
C ASN A 85 -0.72 -3.65 -0.73
N HIS A 86 -1.82 -4.05 -1.36
CA HIS A 86 -1.92 -4.23 -2.81
C HIS A 86 -3.28 -3.69 -3.28
N PHE A 87 -3.33 -2.45 -3.73
CA PHE A 87 -4.57 -1.85 -4.21
C PHE A 87 -4.63 -1.78 -5.74
N LEU A 88 -5.86 -1.75 -6.28
CA LEU A 88 -6.14 -1.88 -7.70
C LEU A 88 -6.48 -0.54 -8.37
N LEU A 89 -7.17 0.33 -7.63
CA LEU A 89 -7.77 1.56 -8.15
C LEU A 89 -7.38 2.74 -7.26
N PRO A 90 -7.25 3.96 -7.80
CA PRO A 90 -6.88 5.12 -7.01
C PRO A 90 -7.91 5.44 -5.93
N GLN A 91 -9.20 5.39 -6.28
CA GLN A 91 -10.33 5.65 -5.38
C GLN A 91 -11.57 4.86 -5.82
N GLY A 92 -12.49 4.64 -4.90
CA GLY A 92 -13.78 4.03 -5.17
C GLY A 92 -14.80 5.02 -5.72
N PRO A 93 -15.90 4.51 -6.34
CA PRO A 93 -17.07 5.32 -6.65
C PRO A 93 -17.64 5.98 -5.39
N GLU A 94 -18.40 7.07 -5.57
CA GLU A 94 -19.14 7.68 -4.47
C GLU A 94 -20.12 6.67 -3.86
N ASN A 95 -20.26 6.73 -2.53
CA ASN A 95 -21.14 5.82 -1.76
C ASN A 95 -20.78 4.33 -1.80
N THR A 96 -19.58 3.98 -2.24
CA THR A 96 -19.09 2.58 -2.12
C THR A 96 -18.51 2.34 -0.74
N ALA A 97 -18.77 1.14 -0.19
CA ALA A 97 -18.16 0.73 1.08
C ALA A 97 -16.63 0.81 1.05
N PRO A 98 -15.98 1.26 2.13
CA PRO A 98 -14.53 1.31 2.21
C PRO A 98 -13.90 -0.06 1.93
N SER A 99 -12.85 -0.08 1.11
CA SER A 99 -12.18 -1.33 0.72
C SER A 99 -10.70 -1.08 0.45
N ALA A 100 -9.85 -2.01 0.85
CA ALA A 100 -8.42 -1.99 0.53
C ALA A 100 -8.10 -2.15 -0.98
N ARG A 101 -9.11 -2.30 -1.82
CA ARG A 101 -8.99 -2.22 -3.28
C ARG A 101 -8.69 -0.79 -3.78
N PHE A 102 -8.96 0.23 -2.97
CA PHE A 102 -8.82 1.64 -3.31
C PHE A 102 -7.64 2.26 -2.57
N GLY A 103 -6.73 2.91 -3.30
CA GLY A 103 -5.52 3.52 -2.73
C GLY A 103 -5.84 4.55 -1.63
N THR A 104 -6.92 5.35 -1.82
CA THR A 104 -7.39 6.31 -0.81
C THR A 104 -7.80 5.67 0.52
N ILE A 105 -8.04 4.37 0.54
CA ILE A 105 -8.40 3.60 1.74
C ILE A 105 -7.23 2.71 2.18
N ALA A 106 -6.62 1.98 1.24
CA ALA A 106 -5.59 0.98 1.53
C ALA A 106 -4.34 1.58 2.17
N VAL A 107 -3.92 2.79 1.75
CA VAL A 107 -2.71 3.41 2.32
C VAL A 107 -2.94 3.91 3.74
N PRO A 108 -4.00 4.67 4.07
CA PRO A 108 -4.32 5.02 5.44
C PRO A 108 -4.56 3.81 6.35
N TRP A 109 -5.26 2.78 5.89
CA TRP A 109 -5.48 1.57 6.67
C TRP A 109 -4.17 0.84 7.00
N LEU A 110 -3.21 0.79 6.06
CA LEU A 110 -1.89 0.22 6.31
C LEU A 110 -1.14 0.99 7.39
N ILE A 111 -1.19 2.33 7.34
CA ILE A 111 -0.56 3.20 8.36
C ILE A 111 -1.19 2.92 9.74
N ASP A 112 -2.52 2.91 9.82
CA ASP A 112 -3.23 2.69 11.09
C ASP A 112 -2.97 1.28 11.64
N ALA A 113 -2.91 0.26 10.77
CA ALA A 113 -2.60 -1.11 11.16
C ALA A 113 -1.17 -1.26 11.71
N LEU A 114 -0.19 -0.58 11.10
CA LEU A 114 1.19 -0.57 11.58
C LEU A 114 1.31 0.13 12.94
N VAL A 115 0.64 1.27 13.13
CA VAL A 115 0.60 1.96 14.41
C VAL A 115 -0.05 1.08 15.49
N ALA A 116 -1.14 0.38 15.17
CA ALA A 116 -1.77 -0.58 16.08
C ALA A 116 -0.85 -1.76 16.42
N ALA A 117 0.07 -2.15 15.50
CA ALA A 117 1.08 -3.17 15.72
C ALA A 117 2.34 -2.68 16.45
N GLY A 118 2.37 -1.41 16.88
CA GLY A 118 3.47 -0.83 17.68
C GLY A 118 4.42 0.10 16.93
N ALA A 119 4.22 0.32 15.62
CA ALA A 119 5.03 1.27 14.87
C ALA A 119 4.73 2.71 15.29
N GLN A 120 5.75 3.57 15.22
CA GLN A 120 5.61 5.00 15.43
C GLN A 120 5.39 5.69 14.07
N ARG A 121 4.25 6.39 13.90
CA ARG A 121 3.92 7.08 12.64
C ARG A 121 5.07 7.94 12.10
N ARG A 122 5.76 8.67 12.97
CA ARG A 122 6.89 9.55 12.62
C ARG A 122 8.16 8.81 12.18
N ALA A 123 8.28 7.51 12.52
CA ALA A 123 9.42 6.67 12.16
C ALA A 123 9.18 5.86 10.88
N LEU A 124 7.94 5.88 10.36
CA LEU A 124 7.60 5.14 9.16
C LEU A 124 8.37 5.65 7.93
N GLN A 125 8.88 4.71 7.16
CA GLN A 125 9.49 4.91 5.85
C GLN A 125 8.70 4.12 4.81
N ALA A 126 8.48 4.72 3.63
CA ALA A 126 7.69 4.13 2.57
C ALA A 126 8.57 3.68 1.39
N LYS A 127 8.15 2.58 0.77
CA LYS A 127 8.61 2.16 -0.56
C LYS A 127 7.38 1.95 -1.44
N VAL A 128 7.43 2.36 -2.72
CA VAL A 128 6.28 2.30 -3.63
C VAL A 128 6.63 1.48 -4.87
N PHE A 129 5.75 0.53 -5.23
CA PHE A 129 6.00 -0.40 -6.31
C PHE A 129 4.77 -0.59 -7.19
N GLY A 130 4.95 -0.84 -8.50
CA GLY A 130 3.86 -1.17 -9.42
C GLY A 130 3.50 -0.03 -10.36
N GLY A 131 2.22 0.05 -10.75
CA GLY A 131 1.75 1.12 -11.63
C GLY A 131 2.12 0.97 -13.09
N ALA A 132 2.50 -0.23 -13.56
CA ALA A 132 2.87 -0.46 -14.97
C ALA A 132 1.67 -0.32 -15.91
N CYS A 133 1.92 0.16 -17.11
CA CYS A 133 0.96 0.13 -18.23
C CYS A 133 1.26 -1.09 -19.14
N VAL A 134 0.81 -2.25 -18.73
CA VAL A 134 1.09 -3.52 -19.44
C VAL A 134 0.42 -3.56 -20.81
N LEU A 135 -0.76 -2.95 -20.95
CA LEU A 135 -1.52 -2.94 -22.21
C LEU A 135 -1.34 -1.60 -22.94
N ARG A 136 -0.68 -1.63 -24.10
CA ARG A 136 -0.41 -0.43 -24.94
C ARG A 136 -1.67 0.34 -25.31
N ALA A 137 -2.80 -0.36 -25.49
CA ALA A 137 -4.08 0.25 -25.85
C ALA A 137 -4.63 1.24 -24.79
N PHE A 138 -4.18 1.16 -23.54
CA PHE A 138 -4.61 2.04 -22.45
C PHE A 138 -3.65 3.21 -22.16
N ARG A 139 -2.69 3.46 -23.04
CA ARG A 139 -1.83 4.63 -22.97
C ARG A 139 -2.59 5.84 -23.54
N THR A 140 -3.22 6.60 -22.66
CA THR A 140 -3.88 7.87 -23.03
C THR A 140 -3.04 9.05 -22.59
N THR A 141 -3.21 10.20 -23.26
CA THR A 141 -2.60 11.48 -22.87
C THR A 141 -3.00 11.96 -21.46
N ALA A 142 -4.11 11.44 -20.93
CA ALA A 142 -4.60 11.74 -19.56
C ALA A 142 -3.97 10.85 -18.46
N GLY A 143 -2.97 10.03 -18.80
CA GLY A 143 -2.36 9.04 -17.92
C GLY A 143 -3.15 7.73 -17.86
N ASN A 144 -2.45 6.64 -17.63
CA ASN A 144 -3.05 5.31 -17.47
C ASN A 144 -3.42 5.05 -16.00
N LEU A 145 -4.14 3.95 -15.76
CA LEU A 145 -4.57 3.55 -14.41
C LEU A 145 -3.38 3.40 -13.44
N GLY A 146 -2.28 2.79 -13.91
CA GLY A 146 -1.08 2.58 -13.09
C GLY A 146 -0.50 3.90 -12.59
N THR A 147 -0.31 4.88 -13.47
CA THR A 147 0.18 6.21 -13.10
C THR A 147 -0.76 6.91 -12.10
N LYS A 148 -2.09 6.77 -12.28
CA LYS A 148 -3.06 7.34 -11.32
C LYS A 148 -2.94 6.68 -9.94
N ASN A 149 -2.74 5.37 -9.89
CA ASN A 149 -2.50 4.64 -8.65
C ASN A 149 -1.23 5.12 -7.94
N VAL A 150 -0.13 5.28 -8.67
CA VAL A 150 1.13 5.81 -8.13
C VAL A 150 0.96 7.22 -7.58
N GLN A 151 0.29 8.11 -8.32
CA GLN A 151 0.03 9.48 -7.90
C GLN A 151 -0.76 9.56 -6.60
N VAL A 152 -1.81 8.73 -6.43
CA VAL A 152 -2.60 8.68 -5.19
C VAL A 152 -1.77 8.19 -4.03
N ALA A 153 -0.97 7.12 -4.20
CA ALA A 153 -0.08 6.65 -3.15
C ALA A 153 0.90 7.73 -2.68
N LYS A 154 1.60 8.37 -3.62
CA LYS A 154 2.57 9.45 -3.33
C LYS A 154 1.91 10.64 -2.64
N ALA A 155 0.74 11.08 -3.12
CA ALA A 155 0.02 12.19 -2.53
C ALA A 155 -0.41 11.94 -1.08
N ILE A 156 -0.85 10.72 -0.76
CA ILE A 156 -1.23 10.35 0.61
C ILE A 156 0.01 10.29 1.50
N LEU A 157 1.09 9.63 1.07
CA LEU A 157 2.33 9.55 1.84
C LEU A 157 2.92 10.92 2.14
N GLN A 158 2.91 11.83 1.15
CA GLN A 158 3.32 13.22 1.33
C GLN A 158 2.44 13.95 2.36
N ALA A 159 1.12 13.79 2.29
CA ALA A 159 0.19 14.42 3.22
C ALA A 159 0.31 13.89 4.66
N GLU A 160 0.71 12.62 4.82
CA GLU A 160 0.99 11.98 6.10
C GLU A 160 2.41 12.25 6.62
N GLY A 161 3.26 12.94 5.83
CA GLY A 161 4.64 13.25 6.19
C GLY A 161 5.57 12.03 6.21
N ILE A 162 5.20 10.96 5.50
CA ILE A 162 5.97 9.71 5.43
C ILE A 162 6.93 9.77 4.23
N PRO A 163 8.27 9.73 4.44
CA PRO A 163 9.22 9.80 3.36
C PRO A 163 9.20 8.53 2.50
N ILE A 164 9.26 8.71 1.18
CA ILE A 164 9.46 7.61 0.21
C ILE A 164 10.97 7.43 0.05
N VAL A 165 11.50 6.32 0.56
CA VAL A 165 12.94 6.02 0.56
C VAL A 165 13.38 5.17 -0.63
N ALA A 166 12.44 4.50 -1.32
CA ALA A 166 12.69 3.76 -2.55
C ALA A 166 11.42 3.63 -3.38
N GLU A 167 11.57 3.49 -4.69
CA GLU A 167 10.45 3.22 -5.59
C GLU A 167 10.88 2.44 -6.83
N ASP A 168 9.98 1.62 -7.35
CA ASP A 168 10.04 0.98 -8.66
C ASP A 168 8.63 0.99 -9.25
N VAL A 169 8.33 2.07 -9.98
CA VAL A 169 6.98 2.42 -10.44
C VAL A 169 6.92 2.65 -11.94
N ASP A 170 5.69 2.64 -12.45
CA ASP A 170 5.39 2.87 -13.88
C ASP A 170 6.01 1.80 -14.80
N GLY A 171 6.35 2.13 -16.03
CA GLY A 171 6.90 1.22 -17.03
C GLY A 171 5.84 0.37 -17.71
N GLU A 172 6.31 -0.66 -18.44
CA GLU A 172 5.47 -1.48 -19.32
C GLU A 172 5.33 -2.94 -18.90
N ARG A 173 6.10 -3.37 -17.91
CA ARG A 173 6.17 -4.76 -17.47
C ARG A 173 5.60 -4.93 -16.07
N GLY A 174 4.93 -6.05 -15.87
CA GLY A 174 4.59 -6.52 -14.54
C GLY A 174 5.83 -6.81 -13.72
N ARG A 175 5.68 -6.87 -12.41
CA ARG A 175 6.78 -7.16 -11.49
C ARG A 175 6.34 -8.02 -10.33
N LYS A 176 7.21 -8.91 -9.89
CA LYS A 176 7.09 -9.62 -8.63
C LYS A 176 7.82 -8.82 -7.57
N LEU A 177 7.10 -8.45 -6.51
CA LEU A 177 7.64 -7.82 -5.31
C LEU A 177 7.79 -8.89 -4.22
N ILE A 178 8.91 -8.84 -3.48
CA ILE A 178 9.13 -9.56 -2.23
C ILE A 178 9.53 -8.51 -1.19
N PHE A 179 8.86 -8.49 -0.04
CA PHE A 179 9.11 -7.57 1.05
C PHE A 179 9.32 -8.34 2.36
N GLN A 180 10.31 -7.95 3.16
CA GLN A 180 10.55 -8.47 4.51
C GLN A 180 10.03 -7.49 5.55
N THR A 181 9.22 -7.98 6.49
CA THR A 181 8.53 -7.15 7.47
C THR A 181 9.41 -6.66 8.62
N HIS A 182 10.52 -7.34 8.89
CA HIS A 182 11.36 -7.09 10.07
C HIS A 182 12.57 -6.17 9.81
N ASP A 183 12.97 -6.00 8.54
CA ASP A 183 14.10 -5.15 8.15
C ASP A 183 13.74 -4.15 7.03
N GLY A 184 12.52 -4.25 6.50
CA GLY A 184 12.04 -3.38 5.43
C GLY A 184 12.71 -3.65 4.08
N ALA A 185 13.49 -4.71 3.92
CA ALA A 185 14.12 -5.06 2.65
C ALA A 185 13.07 -5.43 1.59
N ALA A 186 13.30 -4.97 0.36
CA ALA A 186 12.40 -5.23 -0.77
C ALA A 186 13.22 -5.61 -2.01
N TRP A 187 12.75 -6.61 -2.72
CA TRP A 187 13.30 -7.05 -4.01
C TRP A 187 12.21 -7.03 -5.07
N VAL A 188 12.58 -6.55 -6.24
CA VAL A 188 11.71 -6.51 -7.40
C VAL A 188 12.34 -7.32 -8.54
N ARG A 189 11.51 -8.12 -9.21
CA ARG A 189 11.86 -8.83 -10.44
C ARG A 189 10.85 -8.50 -11.52
N SER A 190 11.31 -7.99 -12.66
CA SER A 190 10.47 -7.80 -13.86
C SER A 190 9.95 -9.16 -14.38
N LEU A 191 8.72 -9.15 -14.88
CA LEU A 191 8.02 -10.30 -15.47
C LEU A 191 7.91 -10.16 -16.98
#